data_5feca8241dfa7e93fdfb80e0463d044f
#
_entry.id   5feca8241dfa7e93fdfb80e0463d044f
#
_cell.length_a   1.000
_cell.length_b   1.000
_cell.length_c   1.000
_cell.angle_alpha   90.00
_cell.angle_beta   90.00
_cell.angle_gamma   90.00
#
_symmetry.space_group_name_H-M   'P 1'
#
loop_
_entity.id
_entity.type
_entity.pdbx_description
1 polymer ?
#
loop_
_entity_poly.entity_id
_entity_poly.type
_entity_poly.pdbx_seq_one_letter_code
_entity_poly.pdbx_strand_id
1 'polypeptide(L)'
;MVPVNKNFVENMFSVKDKVALVTGATGALGCVLAKAYGYAGAKVFMTGRNDAKLKALEEEFKAEGIDCAYFVADPAKEEDVEALVKACVAQYGCIDILAVSHGYNKPQNVLEQSVADWQYIMDADCKSVYVVCKYVAQQMVDQGKGGK
;
A
#
# COMPACT_ATOMS: atom_id res chain seq x y z
N MET A 1 22.19 -9.69 -23.69
CA MET A 1 22.88 -9.04 -22.55
C MET A 1 22.32 -7.63 -22.44
N VAL A 2 21.76 -7.23 -21.29
CA VAL A 2 21.24 -5.87 -21.10
C VAL A 2 22.46 -4.94 -21.00
N PRO A 3 22.56 -3.87 -21.79
CA PRO A 3 23.70 -2.96 -21.71
C PRO A 3 23.65 -2.19 -20.37
N VAL A 4 24.70 -2.38 -19.55
CA VAL A 4 24.85 -1.62 -18.30
C VAL A 4 25.49 -0.27 -18.65
N ASN A 5 24.70 0.80 -18.55
CA ASN A 5 25.16 2.17 -18.74
C ASN A 5 24.67 3.05 -17.59
N LYS A 6 25.06 4.33 -17.58
CA LYS A 6 24.66 5.27 -16.51
C LYS A 6 23.14 5.35 -16.33
N ASN A 7 22.38 5.45 -17.40
CA ASN A 7 20.92 5.53 -17.34
C ASN A 7 20.29 4.24 -16.81
N PHE A 8 20.85 3.06 -17.12
CA PHE A 8 20.40 1.79 -16.57
C PHE A 8 20.58 1.77 -15.05
N VAL A 9 21.72 2.20 -14.54
CA VAL A 9 22.00 2.23 -13.09
C VAL A 9 21.12 3.27 -12.39
N GLU A 10 20.98 4.47 -12.97
CA GLU A 10 20.10 5.52 -12.41
C GLU A 10 18.64 5.08 -12.32
N ASN A 11 18.16 4.34 -13.32
CA ASN A 11 16.76 3.86 -13.35
C ASN A 11 16.51 2.58 -12.57
N MET A 12 17.56 1.83 -12.20
CA MET A 12 17.43 0.54 -11.51
C MET A 12 16.67 0.65 -10.18
N PHE A 13 16.89 1.75 -9.46
CA PHE A 13 16.28 2.04 -8.16
C PHE A 13 15.25 3.18 -8.22
N SER A 14 14.97 3.71 -9.41
CA SER A 14 14.02 4.80 -9.57
C SER A 14 12.58 4.29 -9.45
N VAL A 15 11.79 4.99 -8.64
CA VAL A 15 10.34 4.80 -8.55
C VAL A 15 9.56 5.90 -9.26
N LYS A 16 10.26 6.77 -10.00
CA LYS A 16 9.64 7.86 -10.75
C LYS A 16 8.61 7.32 -11.73
N ASP A 17 7.45 7.95 -11.76
CA ASP A 17 6.28 7.61 -12.58
C ASP A 17 5.67 6.21 -12.29
N LYS A 18 6.13 5.53 -11.23
CA LYS A 18 5.56 4.27 -10.76
C LYS A 18 4.32 4.51 -9.90
N VAL A 19 3.39 3.59 -9.93
CA VAL A 19 2.21 3.61 -9.06
C VAL A 19 2.48 2.76 -7.82
N ALA A 20 2.50 3.43 -6.66
CA ALA A 20 2.71 2.80 -5.36
C ALA A 20 1.40 2.75 -4.55
N LEU A 21 0.86 1.55 -4.34
CA LEU A 21 -0.26 1.30 -3.43
C LEU A 21 0.30 1.08 -2.01
N VAL A 22 -0.08 1.95 -1.08
CA VAL A 22 0.38 1.91 0.32
C VAL A 22 -0.79 1.61 1.23
N THR A 23 -0.78 0.46 1.91
CA THR A 23 -1.78 0.12 2.92
C THR A 23 -1.38 0.64 4.30
N GLY A 24 -2.37 0.93 5.14
CA GLY A 24 -2.08 1.52 6.45
C GLY A 24 -1.43 2.91 6.37
N ALA A 25 -1.70 3.65 5.31
CA ALA A 25 -1.07 4.94 5.00
C ALA A 25 -1.29 6.01 6.09
N THR A 26 -2.30 5.87 6.93
CA THR A 26 -2.56 6.78 8.07
C THR A 26 -1.81 6.42 9.34
N GLY A 27 -1.06 5.32 9.34
CA GLY A 27 -0.16 4.92 10.42
C GLY A 27 1.21 5.62 10.31
N ALA A 28 2.00 5.59 11.38
CA ALA A 28 3.29 6.27 11.43
C ALA A 28 4.25 5.83 10.32
N LEU A 29 4.40 4.51 10.12
CA LEU A 29 5.28 3.97 9.07
C LEU A 29 4.68 4.15 7.68
N GLY A 30 3.37 3.87 7.51
CA GLY A 30 2.69 3.99 6.22
C GLY A 30 2.70 5.41 5.67
N CYS A 31 2.49 6.42 6.51
CA CYS A 31 2.56 7.83 6.14
C CYS A 31 3.98 8.21 5.63
N VAL A 32 5.01 7.80 6.35
CA VAL A 32 6.41 8.08 5.94
C VAL A 32 6.76 7.38 4.63
N LEU A 33 6.35 6.12 4.45
CA LEU A 33 6.56 5.39 3.20
C LEU A 33 5.83 6.04 2.03
N ALA A 34 4.56 6.38 2.21
CA ALA A 34 3.76 7.05 1.19
C ALA A 34 4.38 8.39 0.76
N LYS A 35 4.82 9.19 1.73
CA LYS A 35 5.49 10.47 1.49
C LYS A 35 6.84 10.30 0.78
N ALA A 36 7.62 9.31 1.18
CA ALA A 36 8.91 9.01 0.55
C ALA A 36 8.74 8.57 -0.92
N TYR A 37 7.75 7.73 -1.22
CA TYR A 37 7.42 7.39 -2.60
C TYR A 37 7.02 8.61 -3.41
N GLY A 38 6.17 9.48 -2.84
CA GLY A 38 5.75 10.71 -3.51
C GLY A 38 6.93 11.65 -3.83
N TYR A 39 7.82 11.89 -2.87
CA TYR A 39 9.02 12.70 -3.09
C TYR A 39 10.00 12.07 -4.08
N ALA A 40 10.01 10.75 -4.19
CA ALA A 40 10.79 10.05 -5.21
C ALA A 40 10.12 10.05 -6.60
N GLY A 41 8.98 10.74 -6.75
CA GLY A 41 8.27 10.94 -8.02
C GLY A 41 7.30 9.81 -8.39
N ALA A 42 6.94 8.95 -7.45
CA ALA A 42 5.87 7.97 -7.66
C ALA A 42 4.48 8.62 -7.51
N LYS A 43 3.49 8.04 -8.16
CA LYS A 43 2.07 8.28 -7.92
C LYS A 43 1.66 7.41 -6.74
N VAL A 44 1.08 8.02 -5.70
CA VAL A 44 0.80 7.33 -4.44
C VAL A 44 -0.69 7.06 -4.28
N PHE A 45 -1.07 5.80 -4.19
CA PHE A 45 -2.45 5.40 -3.87
C PHE A 45 -2.51 4.91 -2.43
N MET A 46 -3.22 5.64 -1.57
CA MET A 46 -3.24 5.40 -0.14
C MET A 46 -4.50 4.66 0.29
N THR A 47 -4.39 3.75 1.25
CA THR A 47 -5.57 3.13 1.85
C THR A 47 -5.45 2.93 3.35
N GLY A 48 -6.61 2.90 3.99
CA GLY A 48 -6.81 2.71 5.41
C GLY A 48 -8.30 2.72 5.73
N ARG A 49 -8.65 2.53 7.00
CA ARG A 49 -10.05 2.43 7.46
C ARG A 49 -10.69 3.77 7.83
N ASN A 50 -9.91 4.83 7.97
CA ASN A 50 -10.39 6.13 8.45
C ASN A 50 -10.37 7.17 7.33
N ASP A 51 -11.55 7.46 6.79
CA ASP A 51 -11.74 8.42 5.70
C ASP A 51 -11.20 9.82 6.04
N ALA A 52 -11.55 10.35 7.19
CA ALA A 52 -11.13 11.71 7.58
C ALA A 52 -9.60 11.86 7.66
N LYS A 53 -8.89 10.83 8.16
CA LYS A 53 -7.42 10.82 8.18
C LYS A 53 -6.82 10.68 6.79
N LEU A 54 -7.39 9.86 5.92
CA LEU A 54 -6.93 9.71 4.54
C LEU A 54 -7.12 10.99 3.74
N LYS A 55 -8.27 11.64 3.90
CA LYS A 55 -8.56 12.92 3.26
C LYS A 55 -7.58 14.01 3.69
N ALA A 56 -7.33 14.15 4.99
CA ALA A 56 -6.36 15.12 5.50
C ALA A 56 -4.94 14.84 4.97
N LEU A 57 -4.55 13.56 4.89
CA LEU A 57 -3.26 13.15 4.36
C LEU A 57 -3.13 13.44 2.86
N GLU A 58 -4.20 13.22 2.10
CA GLU A 58 -4.25 13.56 0.67
C GLU A 58 -4.11 15.07 0.45
N GLU A 59 -4.82 15.89 1.24
CA GLU A 59 -4.72 17.35 1.18
C GLU A 59 -3.30 17.84 1.49
N GLU A 60 -2.65 17.28 2.54
CA GLU A 60 -1.26 17.56 2.89
C GLU A 60 -0.31 17.21 1.74
N PHE A 61 -0.41 16.00 1.20
CA PHE A 61 0.48 15.53 0.14
C PHE A 61 0.31 16.33 -1.16
N LYS A 62 -0.92 16.67 -1.53
CA LYS A 62 -1.19 17.54 -2.69
C LYS A 62 -0.62 18.95 -2.52
N ALA A 63 -0.67 19.50 -1.31
CA ALA A 63 -0.06 20.80 -1.00
C ALA A 63 1.48 20.79 -1.15
N GLU A 64 2.10 19.62 -0.97
CA GLU A 64 3.54 19.39 -1.18
C GLU A 64 3.90 18.99 -2.63
N GLY A 65 2.91 18.95 -3.53
CA GLY A 65 3.11 18.63 -4.95
C GLY A 65 3.20 17.13 -5.25
N ILE A 66 2.80 16.28 -4.32
CA ILE A 66 2.76 14.82 -4.50
C ILE A 66 1.48 14.44 -5.25
N ASP A 67 1.62 13.68 -6.35
CA ASP A 67 0.48 13.06 -7.04
C ASP A 67 -0.04 11.89 -6.21
N CYS A 68 -1.16 12.09 -5.55
CA CYS A 68 -1.75 11.10 -4.66
C CYS A 68 -3.28 11.04 -4.74
N ALA A 69 -3.81 9.89 -4.43
CA ALA A 69 -5.23 9.62 -4.22
C ALA A 69 -5.41 8.59 -3.12
N TYR A 70 -6.63 8.41 -2.64
CA TYR A 70 -6.91 7.39 -1.64
C TYR A 70 -8.22 6.64 -1.89
N PHE A 71 -8.34 5.51 -1.23
CA PHE A 71 -9.56 4.72 -1.14
C PHE A 71 -9.70 4.13 0.25
N VAL A 72 -10.89 4.21 0.83
CA VAL A 72 -11.18 3.63 2.16
C VAL A 72 -11.44 2.14 1.99
N ALA A 73 -10.63 1.31 2.64
CA ALA A 73 -10.79 -0.13 2.65
C ALA A 73 -10.33 -0.75 3.97
N ASP A 74 -11.00 -1.83 4.36
CA ASP A 74 -10.54 -2.71 5.43
C ASP A 74 -9.79 -3.90 4.80
N PRO A 75 -8.46 -4.01 4.98
CA PRO A 75 -7.67 -5.09 4.36
C PRO A 75 -8.04 -6.49 4.88
N ALA A 76 -8.82 -6.59 5.96
CA ALA A 76 -9.34 -7.86 6.45
C ALA A 76 -10.56 -8.37 5.65
N LYS A 77 -11.15 -7.52 4.80
CA LYS A 77 -12.31 -7.84 3.98
C LYS A 77 -11.93 -8.01 2.52
N GLU A 78 -12.19 -9.18 1.98
CA GLU A 78 -11.80 -9.53 0.61
C GLU A 78 -12.47 -8.63 -0.44
N GLU A 79 -13.75 -8.30 -0.25
CA GLU A 79 -14.51 -7.38 -1.11
C GLU A 79 -13.96 -5.96 -1.11
N ASP A 80 -13.50 -5.46 0.04
CA ASP A 80 -12.88 -4.14 0.15
C ASP A 80 -11.54 -4.10 -0.59
N VAL A 81 -10.75 -5.17 -0.47
CA VAL A 81 -9.46 -5.28 -1.17
C VAL A 81 -9.64 -5.37 -2.69
N GLU A 82 -10.63 -6.12 -3.16
CA GLU A 82 -10.95 -6.17 -4.59
C GLU A 82 -11.37 -4.78 -5.12
N ALA A 83 -12.21 -4.06 -4.37
CA ALA A 83 -12.63 -2.71 -4.71
C ALA A 83 -11.44 -1.72 -4.69
N LEU A 84 -10.54 -1.84 -3.71
CA LEU A 84 -9.31 -1.05 -3.60
C LEU A 84 -8.42 -1.21 -4.85
N VAL A 85 -8.18 -2.44 -5.29
CA VAL A 85 -7.36 -2.72 -6.49
C VAL A 85 -8.01 -2.11 -7.72
N LYS A 86 -9.33 -2.30 -7.90
CA LYS A 86 -10.08 -1.69 -9.01
C LYS A 86 -10.02 -0.16 -9.00
N ALA A 87 -10.14 0.47 -7.82
CA ALA A 87 -10.06 1.91 -7.66
C ALA A 87 -8.66 2.46 -8.01
N CYS A 88 -7.60 1.78 -7.56
CA CYS A 88 -6.22 2.15 -7.90
C CYS A 88 -5.96 2.07 -9.41
N VAL A 89 -6.41 0.99 -10.05
CA VAL A 89 -6.28 0.82 -11.51
C VAL A 89 -7.12 1.82 -12.28
N ALA A 90 -8.32 2.13 -11.82
CA ALA A 90 -9.15 3.17 -12.44
C ALA A 90 -8.50 4.57 -12.37
N GLN A 91 -7.81 4.88 -11.27
CA GLN A 91 -7.13 6.16 -11.06
C GLN A 91 -5.83 6.28 -11.84
N TYR A 92 -4.99 5.24 -11.84
CA TYR A 92 -3.61 5.33 -12.33
C TYR A 92 -3.25 4.33 -13.43
N GLY A 93 -4.16 3.42 -13.78
CA GLY A 93 -3.99 2.46 -14.87
C GLY A 93 -3.23 1.18 -14.53
N CYS A 94 -2.48 1.14 -13.42
CA CYS A 94 -1.72 -0.03 -13.00
C CYS A 94 -1.35 0.03 -11.51
N ILE A 95 -0.70 -1.02 -11.01
CA ILE A 95 -0.02 -1.06 -9.71
C ILE A 95 1.39 -1.60 -9.96
N ASP A 96 2.42 -0.79 -9.72
CA ASP A 96 3.82 -1.20 -9.89
C ASP A 96 4.44 -1.65 -8.57
N ILE A 97 4.02 -1.04 -7.45
CA ILE A 97 4.58 -1.27 -6.12
C ILE A 97 3.44 -1.45 -5.12
N LEU A 98 3.54 -2.47 -4.29
CA LEU A 98 2.71 -2.65 -3.11
C LEU A 98 3.56 -2.50 -1.86
N ALA A 99 3.20 -1.54 -1.01
CA ALA A 99 3.79 -1.36 0.32
C ALA A 99 2.76 -1.69 1.39
N VAL A 100 2.93 -2.84 2.04
CA VAL A 100 2.04 -3.28 3.13
C VAL A 100 2.56 -2.75 4.44
N SER A 101 1.81 -1.82 5.05
CA SER A 101 2.17 -1.17 6.32
C SER A 101 1.01 -1.15 7.32
N HIS A 102 -0.08 -1.87 7.04
CA HIS A 102 -1.14 -2.06 8.01
C HIS A 102 -0.81 -3.21 8.96
N GLY A 103 -1.32 -3.13 10.16
CA GLY A 103 -1.18 -4.17 11.16
C GLY A 103 -1.87 -3.77 12.46
N TYR A 104 -1.89 -4.68 13.42
CA TYR A 104 -2.44 -4.45 14.74
C TYR A 104 -1.63 -5.19 15.78
N ASN A 105 -1.32 -4.53 16.87
CA ASN A 105 -0.66 -5.16 18.02
C ASN A 105 -1.41 -4.82 19.32
N LYS A 106 -1.57 -5.82 20.19
CA LYS A 106 -2.12 -5.70 21.53
C LYS A 106 -1.19 -6.40 22.49
N PRO A 107 -0.15 -5.68 23.01
CA PRO A 107 0.80 -6.27 23.94
C PRO A 107 0.09 -6.77 25.19
N GLN A 108 0.22 -8.06 25.48
CA GLN A 108 -0.35 -8.72 26.65
C GLN A 108 0.60 -9.82 27.13
N ASN A 109 0.51 -10.18 28.43
CA ASN A 109 1.15 -11.38 28.93
C ASN A 109 0.54 -12.60 28.23
N VAL A 110 1.36 -13.53 27.76
CA VAL A 110 0.91 -14.71 27.03
C VAL A 110 -0.09 -15.57 27.82
N LEU A 111 0.00 -15.59 29.13
CA LEU A 111 -0.94 -16.34 30.00
C LEU A 111 -2.30 -15.65 30.18
N GLU A 112 -2.38 -14.36 29.86
CA GLU A 112 -3.57 -13.52 29.99
C GLU A 112 -4.24 -13.24 28.62
N GLN A 113 -3.51 -13.43 27.55
CA GLN A 113 -4.01 -13.21 26.19
C GLN A 113 -5.08 -14.24 25.84
N SER A 114 -6.27 -13.75 25.49
CA SER A 114 -7.32 -14.64 25.02
C SER A 114 -7.01 -15.19 23.60
N VAL A 115 -7.53 -16.38 23.31
CA VAL A 115 -7.44 -16.96 21.95
C VAL A 115 -8.10 -16.03 20.91
N ALA A 116 -9.15 -15.31 21.30
CA ALA A 116 -9.82 -14.35 20.41
C ALA A 116 -8.94 -13.14 20.12
N ASP A 117 -8.21 -12.59 21.09
CA ASP A 117 -7.24 -11.51 20.85
C ASP A 117 -6.10 -11.99 19.94
N TRP A 118 -5.58 -13.19 20.18
CA TRP A 118 -4.58 -13.79 19.32
C TRP A 118 -5.08 -13.94 17.88
N GLN A 119 -6.29 -14.50 17.71
CA GLN A 119 -6.88 -14.68 16.39
C GLN A 119 -7.08 -13.34 15.67
N TYR A 120 -7.52 -12.30 16.38
CA TYR A 120 -7.66 -10.97 15.83
C TYR A 120 -6.33 -10.41 15.31
N ILE A 121 -5.24 -10.60 16.04
CA ILE A 121 -3.89 -10.19 15.59
C ILE A 121 -3.49 -10.97 14.34
N MET A 122 -3.69 -12.29 14.31
CA MET A 122 -3.40 -13.12 13.14
C MET A 122 -4.22 -12.73 11.92
N ASP A 123 -5.49 -12.38 12.10
CA ASP A 123 -6.35 -11.90 11.02
C ASP A 123 -5.86 -10.53 10.49
N ALA A 124 -5.40 -9.65 11.38
CA ALA A 124 -4.94 -8.31 11.02
C ALA A 124 -3.53 -8.30 10.40
N ASP A 125 -2.61 -9.15 10.84
CA ASP A 125 -1.18 -9.09 10.47
C ASP A 125 -0.75 -10.19 9.50
N CYS A 126 -1.50 -11.30 9.44
CA CYS A 126 -1.16 -12.43 8.58
C CYS A 126 -2.19 -12.59 7.45
N LYS A 127 -3.46 -12.84 7.81
CA LYS A 127 -4.51 -13.09 6.81
C LYS A 127 -4.75 -11.88 5.92
N SER A 128 -4.87 -10.68 6.48
CA SER A 128 -5.13 -9.47 5.69
C SER A 128 -3.98 -9.14 4.74
N VAL A 129 -2.73 -9.35 5.17
CA VAL A 129 -1.53 -9.21 4.31
C VAL A 129 -1.60 -10.17 3.14
N TYR A 130 -1.93 -11.44 3.40
CA TYR A 130 -2.11 -12.44 2.34
C TYR A 130 -3.19 -12.02 1.34
N VAL A 131 -4.35 -11.55 1.81
CA VAL A 131 -5.46 -11.13 0.94
C VAL A 131 -5.03 -9.97 0.05
N VAL A 132 -4.43 -8.92 0.61
CA VAL A 132 -3.94 -7.77 -0.17
C VAL A 132 -2.90 -8.22 -1.20
N CYS A 133 -1.91 -9.02 -0.78
CA CYS A 133 -0.88 -9.50 -1.69
C CYS A 133 -1.47 -10.36 -2.83
N LYS A 134 -2.45 -11.22 -2.55
CA LYS A 134 -3.12 -12.07 -3.54
C LYS A 134 -3.77 -11.23 -4.65
N TYR A 135 -4.59 -10.26 -4.29
CA TYR A 135 -5.32 -9.44 -5.26
C TYR A 135 -4.42 -8.49 -6.04
N VAL A 136 -3.44 -7.88 -5.37
CA VAL A 136 -2.48 -6.98 -6.03
C VAL A 136 -1.54 -7.77 -6.94
N ALA A 137 -1.06 -8.94 -6.51
CA ALA A 137 -0.22 -9.79 -7.35
C ALA A 137 -0.98 -10.27 -8.61
N GLN A 138 -2.27 -10.64 -8.47
CA GLN A 138 -3.11 -10.98 -9.63
C GLN A 138 -3.17 -9.80 -10.60
N GLN A 139 -3.42 -8.59 -10.13
CA GLN A 139 -3.41 -7.38 -10.96
C GLN A 139 -2.05 -7.16 -11.64
N MET A 140 -0.94 -7.36 -10.92
CA MET A 140 0.41 -7.22 -11.49
C MET A 140 0.70 -8.26 -12.58
N VAL A 141 0.13 -9.45 -12.49
CA VAL A 141 0.19 -10.48 -13.55
C VAL A 141 -0.66 -10.05 -14.74
N ASP A 142 -1.90 -9.67 -14.51
CA ASP A 142 -2.87 -9.33 -15.58
C ASP A 142 -2.43 -8.12 -16.40
N GLN A 143 -1.78 -7.13 -15.80
CA GLN A 143 -1.23 -5.96 -16.50
C GLN A 143 0.04 -6.27 -17.32
N GLY A 144 0.65 -7.45 -17.16
CA GLY A 144 1.78 -7.92 -17.98
C GLY A 144 3.10 -7.18 -17.80
N LYS A 145 3.20 -6.30 -16.79
CA LYS A 145 4.42 -5.49 -16.52
C LYS A 145 5.20 -5.98 -15.30
N GLY A 146 4.65 -6.93 -14.57
CA GLY A 146 5.14 -7.31 -13.26
C GLY A 146 4.89 -6.25 -12.20
N GLY A 147 5.57 -6.38 -11.04
CA GLY A 147 5.48 -5.46 -9.91
C GLY A 147 6.33 -5.96 -8.73
N LYS A 148 6.35 -5.20 -7.66
CA LYS A 148 7.09 -5.51 -6.41
C LYS A 148 6.26 -5.22 -5.19
#